data_471e9299ca7c0721c93a86b1d3880fb8
#
_entry.id   471e9299ca7c0721c93a86b1d3880fb8
#
_cell.length_a   1.000
_cell.length_b   1.000
_cell.length_c   1.000
_cell.angle_alpha   90.00
_cell.angle_beta   90.00
_cell.angle_gamma   90.00
#
_symmetry.space_group_name_H-M   'P 1'
#
loop_
_entity.id
_entity.type
_entity.pdbx_description
1 polymer ?
#
loop_
_entity_poly.entity_id
_entity_poly.type
_entity_poly.pdbx_seq_one_letter_code
_entity_poly.pdbx_strand_id
1 'polypeptide(L)'
;MERDLMREEGRRKEKAVLCLAIGIILAIAPFLMPNNYWLRIYTMTGLFVMLALGLNVVAGFAGLLDLSYVAFFGIGGYTYAFLSSDHFNIHLPFLLVLPLSALITMGFGFALGSTSLRLKGDYLAIVTLAFAQIFKLLLLNLDRPINITGGVNGIYNLDPINFFGLSIESPIAYSYIIWFFAVIVVLGSFRIKKSRLGRGWEAIREDELAAEAMGVNTTRMKLLAFAGGAFIAGAAGTLFASFQESVFPNNFDFPQLVIIYCMVILGGLGNIVGVVLGAIVLSILPEFLREYGAYRMMSYGLILIVLMALRPQGIMGEIGFLTKGKKRPDKEETGVLKASTDLYYTETDKMEPQIRPRFRRGDRPVLELRNVTMNFGGLRAVDGLSLIVHEREILSMIGPNGAGKTTVFNLVSGIYPPTAGRVFFEGVDITGLRPHQVVKAGIARTFQNLRLFGNMTVLDNARVSQFCQTRSGPISILFHLPRYQKEEIETDTITKEKLGLFGARLTGYRFDQKATSLSYANRRRLEIARAMSTNAKLLMLDEPSAGMNPQETIEITEFIKKLRDVYGYTILVIEHKLNVVKTISDRVIALDYGRKLAEGNYDEVANHPQVIEAYLGRKKN
;
A
#
# COMPACT_ATOMS: atom_id res chain seq x y z
N MET A 1 -27.55 -0.14 -18.57
CA MET A 1 -27.20 -1.54 -18.23
C MET A 1 -26.71 -2.31 -19.45
N GLU A 2 -27.52 -2.49 -20.56
CA GLU A 2 -27.04 -3.21 -21.77
C GLU A 2 -25.85 -2.57 -22.47
N ARG A 3 -25.80 -1.24 -22.62
CA ARG A 3 -24.66 -0.54 -23.23
C ARG A 3 -23.37 -0.66 -22.39
N ASP A 4 -23.45 -0.74 -21.08
CA ASP A 4 -22.29 -0.93 -20.21
C ASP A 4 -21.80 -2.38 -20.25
N LEU A 5 -22.71 -3.36 -20.33
CA LEU A 5 -22.38 -4.77 -20.54
C LEU A 5 -21.69 -4.99 -21.91
N MET A 6 -22.22 -4.39 -23.00
CA MET A 6 -21.57 -4.47 -24.32
C MET A 6 -20.18 -3.78 -24.34
N ARG A 7 -20.00 -2.66 -23.62
CA ARG A 7 -18.69 -1.99 -23.48
C ARG A 7 -17.70 -2.82 -22.66
N GLU A 8 -18.15 -3.50 -21.61
CA GLU A 8 -17.29 -4.41 -20.84
C GLU A 8 -16.89 -5.64 -21.64
N GLU A 9 -17.81 -6.19 -22.41
CA GLU A 9 -17.53 -7.33 -23.29
C GLU A 9 -16.57 -6.97 -24.43
N GLY A 10 -16.73 -5.79 -25.03
CA GLY A 10 -15.77 -5.24 -26.01
C GLY A 10 -14.37 -5.08 -25.43
N ARG A 11 -14.24 -4.50 -24.23
CA ARG A 11 -12.95 -4.37 -23.53
C ARG A 11 -12.31 -5.70 -23.13
N ARG A 12 -13.11 -6.72 -22.80
CA ARG A 12 -12.61 -8.07 -22.54
C ARG A 12 -12.05 -8.69 -23.82
N LYS A 13 -12.72 -8.53 -24.96
CA LYS A 13 -12.25 -9.00 -26.27
C LYS A 13 -10.96 -8.29 -26.69
N GLU A 14 -10.87 -6.96 -26.58
CA GLU A 14 -9.65 -6.19 -26.87
C GLU A 14 -8.45 -6.65 -26.01
N LYS A 15 -8.66 -6.86 -24.71
CA LYS A 15 -7.62 -7.38 -23.82
C LYS A 15 -7.19 -8.80 -24.18
N ALA A 16 -8.14 -9.66 -24.53
CA ALA A 16 -7.84 -11.03 -24.97
C ALA A 16 -7.02 -11.05 -26.26
N VAL A 17 -7.38 -10.20 -27.23
CA VAL A 17 -6.63 -10.05 -28.50
C VAL A 17 -5.21 -9.53 -28.23
N LEU A 18 -5.05 -8.54 -27.35
CA LEU A 18 -3.75 -8.00 -26.98
C LEU A 18 -2.87 -9.06 -26.28
N CYS A 19 -3.43 -9.83 -25.35
CA CYS A 19 -2.72 -10.93 -24.69
C CYS A 19 -2.32 -12.02 -25.69
N LEU A 20 -3.20 -12.35 -26.63
CA LEU A 20 -2.90 -13.31 -27.69
C LEU A 20 -1.77 -12.81 -28.60
N ALA A 21 -1.81 -11.54 -29.02
CA ALA A 21 -0.79 -10.93 -29.85
C ALA A 21 0.59 -10.93 -29.14
N ILE A 22 0.64 -10.56 -27.85
CA ILE A 22 1.86 -10.63 -27.05
C ILE A 22 2.37 -12.09 -26.95
N GLY A 23 1.48 -13.05 -26.70
CA GLY A 23 1.82 -14.48 -26.66
C GLY A 23 2.42 -14.98 -27.98
N ILE A 24 1.84 -14.59 -29.12
CA ILE A 24 2.34 -14.93 -30.46
C ILE A 24 3.72 -14.30 -30.69
N ILE A 25 3.91 -13.03 -30.33
CA ILE A 25 5.20 -12.34 -30.45
C ILE A 25 6.26 -13.07 -29.64
N LEU A 26 6.00 -13.41 -28.38
CA LEU A 26 6.92 -14.14 -27.52
C LEU A 26 7.23 -15.55 -28.04
N ALA A 27 6.25 -16.21 -28.67
CA ALA A 27 6.44 -17.55 -29.25
C ALA A 27 7.27 -17.53 -30.54
N ILE A 28 7.14 -16.49 -31.36
CA ILE A 28 7.83 -16.40 -32.66
C ILE A 28 9.22 -15.75 -32.49
N ALA A 29 9.39 -14.87 -31.49
CA ALA A 29 10.63 -14.11 -31.31
C ALA A 29 11.93 -14.94 -31.32
N PRO A 30 12.05 -16.12 -30.67
CA PRO A 30 13.26 -16.91 -30.70
C PRO A 30 13.69 -17.36 -32.10
N PHE A 31 12.73 -17.61 -32.99
CA PHE A 31 13.00 -18.01 -34.38
C PHE A 31 13.39 -16.82 -35.27
N LEU A 32 13.02 -15.60 -34.89
CA LEU A 32 13.38 -14.38 -35.63
C LEU A 32 14.76 -13.86 -35.25
N MET A 33 15.41 -14.42 -34.21
CA MET A 33 16.73 -13.97 -33.78
C MET A 33 17.80 -14.37 -34.81
N PRO A 34 18.64 -13.43 -35.28
CA PRO A 34 19.60 -13.66 -36.35
C PRO A 34 20.69 -14.68 -35.98
N ASN A 35 21.03 -14.82 -34.70
CA ASN A 35 22.06 -15.70 -34.19
C ASN A 35 21.87 -16.00 -32.67
N ASN A 36 22.65 -16.94 -32.15
CA ASN A 36 22.62 -17.33 -30.74
C ASN A 36 22.95 -16.17 -29.78
N TYR A 37 23.67 -15.16 -30.22
CA TYR A 37 23.98 -13.97 -29.43
C TYR A 37 22.72 -13.16 -29.10
N TRP A 38 21.90 -12.83 -30.10
CA TRP A 38 20.63 -12.13 -29.90
C TRP A 38 19.62 -12.98 -29.14
N LEU A 39 19.63 -14.28 -29.34
CA LEU A 39 18.82 -15.22 -28.57
C LEU A 39 19.20 -15.19 -27.08
N ARG A 40 20.51 -15.10 -26.75
CA ARG A 40 20.99 -14.95 -25.38
C ARG A 40 20.51 -13.62 -24.74
N ILE A 41 20.59 -12.50 -25.50
CA ILE A 41 20.08 -11.20 -25.03
C ILE A 41 18.57 -11.28 -24.76
N TYR A 42 17.81 -11.87 -25.67
CA TYR A 42 16.37 -12.09 -25.51
C TYR A 42 16.05 -12.90 -24.26
N THR A 43 16.79 -13.97 -24.01
CA THR A 43 16.64 -14.83 -22.84
C THR A 43 16.97 -14.07 -21.55
N MET A 44 18.09 -13.33 -21.51
CA MET A 44 18.49 -12.49 -20.38
C MET A 44 17.48 -11.36 -20.12
N THR A 45 16.86 -10.82 -21.17
CA THR A 45 15.79 -9.82 -21.01
C THR A 45 14.62 -10.38 -20.22
N GLY A 46 14.21 -11.63 -20.44
CA GLY A 46 13.19 -12.31 -19.65
C GLY A 46 13.56 -12.41 -18.16
N LEU A 47 14.81 -12.72 -17.84
CA LEU A 47 15.33 -12.73 -16.46
C LEU A 47 15.30 -11.34 -15.83
N PHE A 48 15.72 -10.31 -16.56
CA PHE A 48 15.65 -8.92 -16.07
C PHE A 48 14.22 -8.44 -15.86
N VAL A 49 13.28 -8.86 -16.69
CA VAL A 49 11.84 -8.59 -16.45
C VAL A 49 11.38 -9.19 -15.12
N MET A 50 11.78 -10.43 -14.81
CA MET A 50 11.46 -11.06 -13.51
C MET A 50 12.09 -10.29 -12.36
N LEU A 51 13.40 -9.98 -12.45
CA LEU A 51 14.13 -9.23 -11.41
C LEU A 51 13.55 -7.83 -11.20
N ALA A 52 13.28 -7.09 -12.27
CA ALA A 52 12.69 -5.76 -12.19
C ALA A 52 11.29 -5.79 -11.58
N LEU A 53 10.45 -6.78 -11.91
CA LEU A 53 9.13 -6.93 -11.31
C LEU A 53 9.19 -7.35 -9.84
N GLY A 54 10.11 -8.24 -9.45
CA GLY A 54 10.31 -8.61 -8.06
C GLY A 54 10.77 -7.42 -7.21
N LEU A 55 11.71 -6.60 -7.72
CA LEU A 55 12.10 -5.35 -7.07
C LEU A 55 10.94 -4.34 -7.04
N ASN A 56 10.11 -4.29 -8.07
CA ASN A 56 8.94 -3.41 -8.12
C ASN A 56 7.87 -3.77 -7.08
N VAL A 57 7.81 -5.02 -6.60
CA VAL A 57 6.95 -5.37 -5.45
C VAL A 57 7.41 -4.65 -4.19
N VAL A 58 8.73 -4.62 -3.93
CA VAL A 58 9.31 -4.02 -2.73
C VAL A 58 9.37 -2.49 -2.86
N ALA A 59 10.04 -1.99 -3.90
CA ALA A 59 10.29 -0.57 -4.10
C ALA A 59 9.09 0.15 -4.73
N GLY A 60 8.43 -0.48 -5.69
CA GLY A 60 7.34 0.13 -6.45
C GLY A 60 6.01 0.12 -5.71
N PHE A 61 5.57 -1.02 -5.18
CA PHE A 61 4.28 -1.13 -4.50
C PHE A 61 4.37 -0.69 -3.04
N ALA A 62 5.33 -1.24 -2.26
CA ALA A 62 5.43 -0.95 -0.84
C ALA A 62 6.27 0.29 -0.50
N GLY A 63 6.97 0.89 -1.47
CA GLY A 63 7.77 2.10 -1.29
C GLY A 63 9.02 1.91 -0.42
N LEU A 64 9.56 0.68 -0.35
CA LEU A 64 10.72 0.35 0.48
C LEU A 64 11.99 0.35 -0.37
N LEU A 65 12.97 1.15 0.00
CA LEU A 65 14.27 1.16 -0.66
C LEU A 65 15.12 -0.02 -0.16
N ASP A 66 15.13 -1.11 -0.96
CA ASP A 66 15.85 -2.35 -0.65
C ASP A 66 17.09 -2.50 -1.53
N LEU A 67 18.26 -2.24 -0.99
CA LEU A 67 19.55 -2.40 -1.69
C LEU A 67 20.15 -3.81 -1.51
N SER A 68 19.47 -4.73 -0.83
CA SER A 68 19.89 -6.13 -0.70
C SER A 68 19.41 -7.02 -1.84
N TYR A 69 18.60 -6.52 -2.76
CA TYR A 69 17.88 -7.32 -3.74
C TYR A 69 18.78 -8.20 -4.61
N VAL A 70 19.99 -7.71 -4.97
CA VAL A 70 20.98 -8.49 -5.72
C VAL A 70 21.53 -9.68 -4.92
N ALA A 71 21.61 -9.58 -3.59
CA ALA A 71 22.00 -10.70 -2.75
C ALA A 71 20.95 -11.83 -2.79
N PHE A 72 19.66 -11.50 -2.82
CA PHE A 72 18.59 -12.49 -3.00
C PHE A 72 18.69 -13.20 -4.34
N PHE A 73 19.01 -12.47 -5.39
CA PHE A 73 19.31 -13.05 -6.71
C PHE A 73 20.51 -14.03 -6.62
N GLY A 74 21.57 -13.63 -5.89
CA GLY A 74 22.75 -14.47 -5.65
C GLY A 74 22.45 -15.71 -4.79
N ILE A 75 21.68 -15.57 -3.70
CA ILE A 75 21.27 -16.71 -2.86
C ILE A 75 20.55 -17.76 -3.73
N GLY A 76 19.65 -17.32 -4.61
CA GLY A 76 18.98 -18.21 -5.55
C GLY A 76 19.95 -18.96 -6.48
N GLY A 77 20.88 -18.24 -7.10
CA GLY A 77 21.87 -18.82 -8.00
C GLY A 77 22.81 -19.81 -7.31
N TYR A 78 23.34 -19.44 -6.14
CA TYR A 78 24.22 -20.32 -5.36
C TYR A 78 23.47 -21.51 -4.77
N THR A 79 22.20 -21.37 -4.40
CA THR A 79 21.39 -22.53 -3.98
C THR A 79 21.28 -23.56 -5.11
N TYR A 80 21.09 -23.11 -6.35
CA TYR A 80 21.12 -24.01 -7.50
C TYR A 80 22.51 -24.65 -7.68
N ALA A 81 23.58 -23.85 -7.62
CA ALA A 81 24.94 -24.34 -7.75
C ALA A 81 25.32 -25.38 -6.68
N PHE A 82 24.81 -25.25 -5.47
CA PHE A 82 25.06 -26.23 -4.40
C PHE A 82 24.29 -27.55 -4.59
N LEU A 83 23.09 -27.49 -5.18
CA LEU A 83 22.16 -28.63 -5.25
C LEU A 83 22.12 -29.30 -6.63
N SER A 84 22.77 -28.73 -7.64
CA SER A 84 22.75 -29.21 -9.04
C SER A 84 24.10 -28.98 -9.68
N SER A 85 25.19 -29.54 -9.10
CA SER A 85 26.53 -29.49 -9.68
C SER A 85 27.46 -30.54 -9.08
N ASP A 86 28.59 -30.75 -9.75
CA ASP A 86 29.69 -31.58 -9.28
C ASP A 86 30.39 -31.04 -8.04
N HIS A 87 30.15 -29.76 -7.64
CA HIS A 87 30.86 -29.10 -6.54
C HIS A 87 30.65 -29.80 -5.19
N PHE A 88 29.42 -30.21 -4.90
CA PHE A 88 29.06 -31.04 -3.74
C PHE A 88 28.62 -32.45 -4.16
N ASN A 89 28.75 -32.81 -5.45
CA ASN A 89 28.28 -34.06 -6.03
C ASN A 89 26.79 -34.31 -5.73
N ILE A 90 25.99 -33.24 -5.81
CA ILE A 90 24.53 -33.25 -5.62
C ILE A 90 23.90 -32.86 -6.96
N HIS A 91 23.01 -33.73 -7.48
CA HIS A 91 22.34 -33.54 -8.78
C HIS A 91 20.83 -33.63 -8.63
N LEU A 92 20.24 -32.66 -7.90
CA LEU A 92 18.78 -32.59 -7.73
C LEU A 92 18.12 -32.05 -9.02
N PRO A 93 16.94 -32.58 -9.38
CA PRO A 93 16.23 -32.12 -10.56
C PRO A 93 15.77 -30.67 -10.41
N PHE A 94 15.85 -29.90 -11.50
CA PHE A 94 15.51 -28.47 -11.56
C PHE A 94 14.13 -28.16 -10.94
N LEU A 95 13.12 -29.01 -11.20
CA LEU A 95 11.75 -28.82 -10.67
C LEU A 95 11.67 -28.83 -9.13
N LEU A 96 12.61 -29.49 -8.45
CA LEU A 96 12.69 -29.47 -6.98
C LEU A 96 13.52 -28.30 -6.49
N VAL A 97 14.63 -27.99 -7.20
CA VAL A 97 15.55 -26.93 -6.77
C VAL A 97 14.95 -25.55 -6.96
N LEU A 98 14.19 -25.29 -8.03
CA LEU A 98 13.58 -23.99 -8.27
C LEU A 98 12.67 -23.53 -7.12
N PRO A 99 11.64 -24.28 -6.68
CA PRO A 99 10.82 -23.86 -5.56
C PRO A 99 11.58 -23.84 -4.23
N LEU A 100 12.51 -24.76 -4.02
CA LEU A 100 13.33 -24.81 -2.80
C LEU A 100 14.22 -23.57 -2.69
N SER A 101 14.90 -23.20 -3.75
CA SER A 101 15.73 -21.98 -3.83
C SER A 101 14.90 -20.72 -3.60
N ALA A 102 13.74 -20.61 -4.24
CA ALA A 102 12.83 -19.49 -4.05
C ALA A 102 12.34 -19.39 -2.59
N LEU A 103 12.04 -20.53 -1.92
CA LEU A 103 11.63 -20.58 -0.53
C LEU A 103 12.78 -20.24 0.44
N ILE A 104 13.99 -20.75 0.19
CA ILE A 104 15.18 -20.40 0.96
C ILE A 104 15.42 -18.90 0.90
N THR A 105 15.42 -18.35 -0.32
CA THR A 105 15.62 -16.91 -0.54
C THR A 105 14.51 -16.07 0.11
N MET A 106 13.26 -16.53 0.03
CA MET A 106 12.14 -15.92 0.76
C MET A 106 12.38 -15.88 2.27
N GLY A 107 12.94 -16.94 2.84
CA GLY A 107 13.32 -17.02 4.26
C GLY A 107 14.37 -15.96 4.63
N PHE A 108 15.40 -15.78 3.80
CA PHE A 108 16.39 -14.70 3.97
C PHE A 108 15.75 -13.32 3.85
N GLY A 109 14.86 -13.11 2.88
CA GLY A 109 14.11 -11.86 2.73
C GLY A 109 13.23 -11.57 3.96
N PHE A 110 12.57 -12.57 4.51
CA PHE A 110 11.79 -12.45 5.75
C PHE A 110 12.69 -12.13 6.95
N ALA A 111 13.83 -12.81 7.10
CA ALA A 111 14.78 -12.60 8.21
C ALA A 111 15.36 -11.17 8.15
N LEU A 112 15.85 -10.74 6.99
CA LEU A 112 16.36 -9.38 6.80
C LEU A 112 15.26 -8.34 7.04
N GLY A 113 14.07 -8.54 6.48
CA GLY A 113 12.93 -7.67 6.70
C GLY A 113 12.59 -7.54 8.19
N SER A 114 12.59 -8.64 8.95
CA SER A 114 12.21 -8.62 10.37
C SER A 114 13.16 -7.78 11.24
N THR A 115 14.44 -7.74 10.88
CA THR A 115 15.47 -6.96 11.60
C THR A 115 15.50 -5.51 11.12
N SER A 116 15.38 -5.28 9.82
CA SER A 116 15.56 -3.96 9.21
C SER A 116 14.32 -3.07 9.25
N LEU A 117 13.10 -3.63 9.35
CA LEU A 117 11.85 -2.83 9.36
C LEU A 117 11.65 -1.93 10.59
N ARG A 118 12.49 -2.06 11.61
CA ARG A 118 12.54 -1.09 12.73
C ARG A 118 13.19 0.24 12.31
N LEU A 119 13.94 0.21 11.22
CA LEU A 119 14.63 1.36 10.65
C LEU A 119 13.72 2.04 9.61
N LYS A 120 13.85 3.35 9.47
CA LYS A 120 13.06 4.15 8.54
C LYS A 120 13.96 4.89 7.56
N GLY A 121 13.45 5.06 6.33
CA GLY A 121 14.12 5.87 5.30
C GLY A 121 15.53 5.36 4.97
N ASP A 122 16.51 6.26 5.04
CA ASP A 122 17.89 6.02 4.60
C ASP A 122 18.61 4.95 5.43
N TYR A 123 18.27 4.80 6.71
CA TYR A 123 18.83 3.74 7.56
C TYR A 123 18.50 2.34 7.06
N LEU A 124 17.30 2.15 6.52
CA LEU A 124 16.91 0.88 5.90
C LEU A 124 17.80 0.59 4.67
N ALA A 125 18.02 1.59 3.81
CA ALA A 125 18.87 1.47 2.63
C ALA A 125 20.32 1.11 2.99
N ILE A 126 20.89 1.74 4.02
CA ILE A 126 22.27 1.45 4.46
C ILE A 126 22.39 0.01 4.96
N VAL A 127 21.45 -0.47 5.77
CA VAL A 127 21.50 -1.84 6.33
C VAL A 127 21.30 -2.88 5.22
N THR A 128 20.39 -2.65 4.27
CA THR A 128 20.19 -3.57 3.14
C THR A 128 21.40 -3.58 2.20
N LEU A 129 22.04 -2.44 1.97
CA LEU A 129 23.30 -2.38 1.22
C LEU A 129 24.42 -3.14 1.93
N ALA A 130 24.56 -2.94 3.25
CA ALA A 130 25.55 -3.66 4.04
C ALA A 130 25.36 -5.17 3.95
N PHE A 131 24.10 -5.66 4.00
CA PHE A 131 23.79 -7.08 3.81
C PHE A 131 24.26 -7.58 2.43
N ALA A 132 24.00 -6.82 1.35
CA ALA A 132 24.47 -7.21 0.00
C ALA A 132 25.98 -7.30 -0.08
N GLN A 133 26.70 -6.34 0.54
CA GLN A 133 28.17 -6.36 0.55
C GLN A 133 28.73 -7.50 1.41
N ILE A 134 28.13 -7.76 2.58
CA ILE A 134 28.50 -8.91 3.43
C ILE A 134 28.29 -10.21 2.66
N PHE A 135 27.14 -10.38 1.99
CA PHE A 135 26.87 -11.56 1.15
C PHE A 135 27.95 -11.75 0.08
N LYS A 136 28.29 -10.69 -0.68
CA LYS A 136 29.38 -10.74 -1.67
C LYS A 136 30.72 -11.14 -1.05
N LEU A 137 31.08 -10.53 0.09
CA LEU A 137 32.32 -10.86 0.79
C LEU A 137 32.34 -12.32 1.28
N LEU A 138 31.21 -12.84 1.75
CA LEU A 138 31.09 -14.25 2.11
C LEU A 138 31.32 -15.15 0.89
N LEU A 139 30.73 -14.83 -0.27
CA LEU A 139 30.95 -15.59 -1.49
C LEU A 139 32.42 -15.63 -1.93
N LEU A 140 33.15 -14.52 -1.72
CA LEU A 140 34.55 -14.40 -2.10
C LEU A 140 35.52 -15.13 -1.13
N ASN A 141 35.16 -15.30 0.14
CA ASN A 141 36.06 -15.78 1.18
C ASN A 141 35.68 -17.16 1.76
N LEU A 142 34.53 -17.74 1.41
CA LEU A 142 34.12 -19.07 1.86
C LEU A 142 34.72 -20.19 0.96
N ASP A 143 35.94 -20.01 0.48
CA ASP A 143 36.73 -21.03 -0.23
C ASP A 143 37.75 -21.70 0.70
N ARG A 144 37.98 -21.19 1.93
CA ARG A 144 38.94 -21.71 2.92
C ARG A 144 38.33 -21.69 4.32
N PRO A 145 38.56 -22.68 5.20
CA PRO A 145 39.38 -23.90 4.99
C PRO A 145 38.68 -24.96 4.15
N ILE A 146 37.35 -24.86 3.94
CA ILE A 146 36.53 -25.75 3.10
C ILE A 146 36.02 -24.93 1.92
N ASN A 147 36.19 -25.43 0.71
CA ASN A 147 35.68 -24.74 -0.47
C ASN A 147 34.17 -24.88 -0.59
N ILE A 148 33.42 -23.88 -0.08
CA ILE A 148 31.96 -23.85 -0.12
C ILE A 148 31.46 -23.14 -1.39
N THR A 149 32.05 -21.98 -1.72
CA THR A 149 31.50 -21.07 -2.75
C THR A 149 32.34 -21.03 -4.05
N GLY A 150 33.50 -21.70 -4.07
CA GLY A 150 34.45 -21.55 -5.13
C GLY A 150 35.27 -20.23 -5.07
N GLY A 151 35.00 -19.36 -4.09
CA GLY A 151 35.69 -18.09 -3.93
C GLY A 151 35.57 -17.21 -5.18
N VAL A 152 36.66 -16.56 -5.56
CA VAL A 152 36.74 -15.70 -6.77
C VAL A 152 36.44 -16.47 -8.04
N ASN A 153 36.78 -17.75 -8.08
CA ASN A 153 36.62 -18.61 -9.24
C ASN A 153 35.17 -19.05 -9.50
N GLY A 154 34.30 -18.97 -8.45
CA GLY A 154 32.90 -19.40 -8.57
C GLY A 154 32.72 -20.90 -8.71
N ILE A 155 31.54 -21.33 -9.13
CA ILE A 155 31.16 -22.73 -9.35
C ILE A 155 30.76 -22.88 -10.81
N TYR A 156 31.32 -23.91 -11.47
CA TYR A 156 31.08 -24.24 -12.88
C TYR A 156 30.42 -25.60 -13.00
N ASN A 157 30.11 -25.99 -14.25
CA ASN A 157 29.50 -27.26 -14.61
C ASN A 157 28.23 -27.52 -13.81
N LEU A 158 27.34 -26.51 -13.83
CA LEU A 158 26.02 -26.68 -13.27
C LEU A 158 25.16 -27.52 -14.20
N ASP A 159 24.34 -28.39 -13.61
CA ASP A 159 23.46 -29.25 -14.40
C ASP A 159 22.50 -28.41 -15.25
N PRO A 160 22.24 -28.81 -16.50
CA PRO A 160 21.21 -28.21 -17.32
C PRO A 160 19.83 -28.50 -16.76
N ILE A 161 18.83 -27.77 -17.22
CA ILE A 161 17.43 -28.02 -16.82
C ILE A 161 17.05 -29.44 -17.23
N ASN A 162 16.74 -30.27 -16.23
CA ASN A 162 16.31 -31.63 -16.43
C ASN A 162 14.85 -31.82 -16.03
N PHE A 163 13.99 -32.22 -17.00
CA PHE A 163 12.61 -32.59 -16.79
C PHE A 163 12.43 -34.09 -16.97
N PHE A 164 12.25 -34.84 -15.87
CA PHE A 164 12.00 -36.29 -15.91
C PHE A 164 12.97 -37.10 -16.78
N GLY A 165 14.27 -36.75 -16.76
CA GLY A 165 15.30 -37.43 -17.51
C GLY A 165 15.58 -36.87 -18.92
N LEU A 166 14.86 -35.82 -19.32
CA LEU A 166 15.16 -35.08 -20.57
C LEU A 166 15.98 -33.85 -20.23
N SER A 167 17.27 -33.85 -20.57
CA SER A 167 18.12 -32.67 -20.42
C SER A 167 17.81 -31.65 -21.52
N ILE A 168 17.61 -30.40 -21.12
CA ILE A 168 17.33 -29.28 -22.02
C ILE A 168 18.62 -28.49 -22.17
N GLU A 169 19.26 -28.65 -23.33
CA GLU A 169 20.51 -27.95 -23.71
C GLU A 169 20.27 -26.85 -24.76
N SER A 170 19.11 -26.91 -25.44
CA SER A 170 18.81 -25.97 -26.52
C SER A 170 18.60 -24.54 -25.97
N PRO A 171 19.34 -23.52 -26.47
CA PRO A 171 19.13 -22.12 -26.09
C PRO A 171 17.71 -21.59 -26.35
N ILE A 172 17.06 -22.14 -27.39
CA ILE A 172 15.65 -21.81 -27.72
C ILE A 172 14.72 -22.30 -26.60
N ALA A 173 14.92 -23.54 -26.13
CA ALA A 173 14.11 -24.11 -25.06
C ALA A 173 14.29 -23.35 -23.74
N TYR A 174 15.52 -22.95 -23.40
CA TYR A 174 15.79 -22.07 -22.26
C TYR A 174 15.04 -20.74 -22.37
N SER A 175 15.01 -20.13 -23.56
CA SER A 175 14.29 -18.89 -23.77
C SER A 175 12.79 -19.04 -23.45
N TYR A 176 12.15 -20.11 -23.89
CA TYR A 176 10.74 -20.39 -23.59
C TYR A 176 10.49 -20.59 -22.10
N ILE A 177 11.36 -21.34 -21.42
CA ILE A 177 11.22 -21.59 -19.98
C ILE A 177 11.32 -20.27 -19.21
N ILE A 178 12.31 -19.44 -19.49
CA ILE A 178 12.51 -18.17 -18.80
C ILE A 178 11.36 -17.22 -19.06
N TRP A 179 10.89 -17.07 -20.31
CA TRP A 179 9.73 -16.24 -20.62
C TRP A 179 8.42 -16.78 -20.05
N PHE A 180 8.27 -18.09 -19.92
CA PHE A 180 7.14 -18.70 -19.22
C PHE A 180 7.06 -18.23 -17.76
N PHE A 181 8.19 -18.30 -17.04
CA PHE A 181 8.24 -17.80 -15.66
C PHE A 181 8.09 -16.27 -15.59
N ALA A 182 8.67 -15.53 -16.53
CA ALA A 182 8.48 -14.07 -16.61
C ALA A 182 6.99 -13.70 -16.77
N VAL A 183 6.26 -14.39 -17.64
CA VAL A 183 4.80 -14.20 -17.82
C VAL A 183 4.04 -14.53 -16.53
N ILE A 184 4.39 -15.61 -15.82
CA ILE A 184 3.79 -15.94 -14.51
C ILE A 184 3.99 -14.79 -13.52
N VAL A 185 5.20 -14.23 -13.44
CA VAL A 185 5.50 -13.09 -12.55
C VAL A 185 4.72 -11.85 -12.97
N VAL A 186 4.61 -11.55 -14.27
CA VAL A 186 3.79 -10.44 -14.79
C VAL A 186 2.32 -10.61 -14.38
N LEU A 187 1.73 -11.77 -14.64
CA LEU A 187 0.33 -12.06 -14.32
C LEU A 187 0.09 -12.03 -12.80
N GLY A 188 1.01 -12.59 -12.02
CA GLY A 188 0.98 -12.54 -10.56
C GLY A 188 1.03 -11.11 -10.04
N SER A 189 1.91 -10.28 -10.59
CA SER A 189 2.04 -8.86 -10.23
C SER A 189 0.74 -8.08 -10.51
N PHE A 190 0.06 -8.32 -11.64
CA PHE A 190 -1.24 -7.69 -11.93
C PHE A 190 -2.34 -8.12 -10.96
N ARG A 191 -2.39 -9.42 -10.60
CA ARG A 191 -3.38 -9.93 -9.64
C ARG A 191 -3.15 -9.35 -8.25
N ILE A 192 -1.89 -9.33 -7.79
CA ILE A 192 -1.51 -8.78 -6.49
C ILE A 192 -1.81 -7.27 -6.44
N LYS A 193 -1.41 -6.49 -7.45
CA LYS A 193 -1.63 -5.04 -7.48
C LYS A 193 -3.10 -4.66 -7.30
N LYS A 194 -4.02 -5.39 -7.93
CA LYS A 194 -5.47 -5.11 -7.83
C LYS A 194 -6.13 -5.64 -6.57
N SER A 195 -5.43 -6.43 -5.78
CA SER A 195 -5.94 -7.07 -4.56
C SER A 195 -5.84 -6.18 -3.33
N ARG A 196 -6.37 -6.68 -2.20
CA ARG A 196 -6.18 -6.05 -0.88
C ARG A 196 -4.70 -5.84 -0.53
N LEU A 197 -3.81 -6.78 -0.91
CA LEU A 197 -2.38 -6.65 -0.62
C LEU A 197 -1.77 -5.48 -1.40
N GLY A 198 -2.07 -5.36 -2.68
CA GLY A 198 -1.61 -4.25 -3.51
C GLY A 198 -2.11 -2.90 -2.99
N ARG A 199 -3.40 -2.79 -2.67
CA ARG A 199 -3.97 -1.59 -2.06
C ARG A 199 -3.33 -1.27 -0.70
N GLY A 200 -3.07 -2.29 0.12
CA GLY A 200 -2.39 -2.11 1.41
C GLY A 200 -0.96 -1.60 1.25
N TRP A 201 -0.19 -2.12 0.30
CA TRP A 201 1.16 -1.63 0.00
C TRP A 201 1.15 -0.21 -0.56
N GLU A 202 0.25 0.09 -1.49
CA GLU A 202 0.12 1.43 -2.06
C GLU A 202 -0.25 2.46 -0.98
N ALA A 203 -1.14 2.09 -0.05
CA ALA A 203 -1.49 2.92 1.10
C ALA A 203 -0.29 3.17 2.03
N ILE A 204 0.52 2.14 2.32
CA ILE A 204 1.75 2.27 3.14
C ILE A 204 2.76 3.19 2.45
N ARG A 205 2.91 3.08 1.14
CA ARG A 205 3.82 3.92 0.36
C ARG A 205 3.42 5.39 0.38
N GLU A 206 2.12 5.70 0.38
CA GLU A 206 1.60 7.07 0.42
C GLU A 206 1.70 7.68 1.84
N ASP A 207 1.17 6.98 2.84
CA ASP A 207 1.21 7.40 4.25
C ASP A 207 1.08 6.19 5.18
N GLU A 208 2.19 5.78 5.78
CA GLU A 208 2.25 4.62 6.67
C GLU A 208 1.34 4.76 7.89
N LEU A 209 1.30 5.96 8.50
CA LEU A 209 0.49 6.22 9.69
C LEU A 209 -1.01 6.18 9.36
N ALA A 210 -1.40 6.78 8.23
CA ALA A 210 -2.79 6.71 7.77
C ALA A 210 -3.20 5.27 7.44
N ALA A 211 -2.33 4.48 6.81
CA ALA A 211 -2.60 3.07 6.51
C ALA A 211 -2.79 2.26 7.81
N GLU A 212 -1.95 2.47 8.82
CA GLU A 212 -2.07 1.80 10.11
C GLU A 212 -3.36 2.21 10.85
N ALA A 213 -3.73 3.49 10.79
CA ALA A 213 -4.98 4.01 11.35
C ALA A 213 -6.24 3.54 10.59
N MET A 214 -6.08 2.95 9.40
CA MET A 214 -7.15 2.27 8.65
C MET A 214 -7.15 0.75 8.82
N GLY A 215 -6.38 0.22 9.77
CA GLY A 215 -6.36 -1.20 10.12
C GLY A 215 -5.35 -2.05 9.34
N VAL A 216 -4.47 -1.43 8.56
CA VAL A 216 -3.39 -2.15 7.86
C VAL A 216 -2.25 -2.44 8.83
N ASN A 217 -1.89 -3.71 9.00
CA ASN A 217 -0.70 -4.08 9.75
C ASN A 217 0.55 -3.83 8.90
N THR A 218 1.15 -2.63 9.03
CA THR A 218 2.24 -2.16 8.19
C THR A 218 3.48 -3.05 8.29
N THR A 219 3.82 -3.53 9.49
CA THR A 219 4.95 -4.46 9.70
C THR A 219 4.78 -5.75 8.91
N ARG A 220 3.62 -6.41 9.01
CA ARG A 220 3.35 -7.67 8.27
C ARG A 220 3.35 -7.43 6.77
N MET A 221 2.78 -6.32 6.32
CA MET A 221 2.72 -5.98 4.90
C MET A 221 4.10 -5.74 4.29
N LYS A 222 4.97 -5.02 5.00
CA LYS A 222 6.36 -4.80 4.59
C LYS A 222 7.15 -6.11 4.54
N LEU A 223 7.01 -6.98 5.56
CA LEU A 223 7.61 -8.32 5.57
C LEU A 223 7.17 -9.16 4.37
N LEU A 224 5.89 -9.13 4.02
CA LEU A 224 5.37 -9.82 2.84
C LEU A 224 5.93 -9.26 1.53
N ALA A 225 6.18 -7.95 1.44
CA ALA A 225 6.82 -7.34 0.28
C ALA A 225 8.27 -7.83 0.13
N PHE A 226 9.07 -7.80 1.19
CA PHE A 226 10.44 -8.33 1.19
C PHE A 226 10.48 -9.82 0.83
N ALA A 227 9.65 -10.63 1.49
CA ALA A 227 9.58 -12.07 1.21
C ALA A 227 9.15 -12.37 -0.23
N GLY A 228 8.16 -11.64 -0.76
CA GLY A 228 7.68 -11.80 -2.13
C GLY A 228 8.71 -11.36 -3.18
N GLY A 229 9.39 -10.24 -2.96
CA GLY A 229 10.50 -9.79 -3.81
C GLY A 229 11.66 -10.78 -3.81
N ALA A 230 12.08 -11.25 -2.64
CA ALA A 230 13.13 -12.24 -2.47
C ALA A 230 12.78 -13.59 -3.12
N PHE A 231 11.52 -14.04 -3.01
CA PHE A 231 11.03 -15.25 -3.69
C PHE A 231 11.22 -15.17 -5.21
N ILE A 232 10.83 -14.04 -5.82
CA ILE A 232 10.97 -13.83 -7.27
C ILE A 232 12.47 -13.74 -7.64
N ALA A 233 13.28 -13.04 -6.84
CA ALA A 233 14.73 -12.93 -7.07
C ALA A 233 15.43 -14.29 -6.98
N GLY A 234 15.06 -15.13 -6.00
CA GLY A 234 15.59 -16.49 -5.85
C GLY A 234 15.25 -17.38 -7.04
N ALA A 235 14.00 -17.34 -7.49
CA ALA A 235 13.60 -18.08 -8.70
C ALA A 235 14.35 -17.61 -9.95
N ALA A 236 14.53 -16.28 -10.12
CA ALA A 236 15.32 -15.73 -11.22
C ALA A 236 16.80 -16.13 -11.11
N GLY A 237 17.36 -16.20 -9.89
CA GLY A 237 18.74 -16.66 -9.64
C GLY A 237 18.95 -18.11 -10.04
N THR A 238 18.02 -18.98 -9.73
CA THR A 238 18.05 -20.39 -10.15
C THR A 238 18.03 -20.52 -11.68
N LEU A 239 17.11 -19.80 -12.34
CA LEU A 239 17.03 -19.79 -13.81
C LEU A 239 18.30 -19.20 -14.46
N PHE A 240 18.88 -18.16 -13.86
CA PHE A 240 20.13 -17.56 -14.31
C PHE A 240 21.30 -18.56 -14.20
N ALA A 241 21.45 -19.20 -13.04
CA ALA A 241 22.53 -20.16 -12.78
C ALA A 241 22.45 -21.35 -13.73
N SER A 242 21.27 -21.92 -13.92
CA SER A 242 21.03 -23.00 -14.86
C SER A 242 21.32 -22.60 -16.33
N PHE A 243 20.92 -21.36 -16.74
CA PHE A 243 21.14 -20.86 -18.09
C PHE A 243 22.62 -20.53 -18.39
N GLN A 244 23.35 -20.04 -17.37
CA GLN A 244 24.79 -19.70 -17.51
C GLN A 244 25.72 -20.90 -17.28
N GLU A 245 25.19 -22.01 -16.72
CA GLU A 245 25.94 -23.19 -16.28
C GLU A 245 27.13 -22.87 -15.34
N SER A 246 27.10 -21.68 -14.76
CA SER A 246 28.12 -21.18 -13.83
C SER A 246 27.62 -20.01 -13.03
N VAL A 247 28.17 -19.85 -11.81
CA VAL A 247 27.91 -18.72 -10.94
C VAL A 247 29.20 -18.13 -10.39
N PHE A 248 29.32 -16.81 -10.47
CA PHE A 248 30.47 -16.05 -9.95
C PHE A 248 30.00 -14.99 -8.97
N PRO A 249 30.76 -14.66 -7.91
CA PRO A 249 30.42 -13.58 -6.99
C PRO A 249 30.15 -12.23 -7.68
N ASN A 250 30.89 -11.94 -8.77
CA ASN A 250 30.76 -10.70 -9.53
C ASN A 250 29.43 -10.58 -10.31
N ASN A 251 28.70 -11.67 -10.49
CA ASN A 251 27.38 -11.63 -11.12
C ASN A 251 26.32 -10.97 -10.19
N PHE A 252 26.63 -10.90 -8.87
CA PHE A 252 25.71 -10.46 -7.81
C PHE A 252 26.25 -9.23 -7.09
N ASP A 253 26.79 -8.28 -7.85
CA ASP A 253 27.42 -7.07 -7.33
C ASP A 253 26.52 -5.82 -7.44
N PHE A 254 26.95 -4.74 -6.78
CA PHE A 254 26.27 -3.46 -6.76
C PHE A 254 25.94 -2.87 -8.14
N PRO A 255 26.82 -2.89 -9.15
CA PRO A 255 26.46 -2.45 -10.51
C PRO A 255 25.23 -3.15 -11.09
N GLN A 256 25.07 -4.44 -10.83
CA GLN A 256 23.92 -5.21 -11.27
C GLN A 256 22.63 -4.72 -10.59
N LEU A 257 22.71 -4.42 -9.29
CA LEU A 257 21.60 -3.82 -8.52
C LEU A 257 21.17 -2.48 -9.13
N VAL A 258 22.14 -1.60 -9.45
CA VAL A 258 21.88 -0.29 -10.06
C VAL A 258 21.12 -0.44 -11.37
N ILE A 259 21.54 -1.37 -12.24
CA ILE A 259 20.87 -1.64 -13.52
C ILE A 259 19.40 -2.05 -13.29
N ILE A 260 19.14 -2.94 -12.34
CA ILE A 260 17.77 -3.39 -12.02
C ILE A 260 16.94 -2.22 -11.50
N TYR A 261 17.50 -1.38 -10.62
CA TYR A 261 16.83 -0.15 -10.15
C TYR A 261 16.53 0.82 -11.29
N CYS A 262 17.49 1.04 -12.20
CA CYS A 262 17.28 1.87 -13.38
C CYS A 262 16.13 1.35 -14.26
N MET A 263 16.00 0.03 -14.43
CA MET A 263 14.88 -0.58 -15.17
C MET A 263 13.54 -0.25 -14.52
N VAL A 264 13.45 -0.33 -13.19
CA VAL A 264 12.23 -0.05 -12.43
C VAL A 264 11.89 1.44 -12.44
N ILE A 265 12.88 2.31 -12.22
CA ILE A 265 12.69 3.76 -12.19
C ILE A 265 12.34 4.29 -13.58
N LEU A 266 13.08 3.85 -14.61
CA LEU A 266 12.80 4.22 -15.99
C LEU A 266 11.41 3.76 -16.44
N GLY A 267 11.00 2.57 -16.02
CA GLY A 267 9.65 2.05 -16.28
C GLY A 267 8.56 2.83 -15.55
N GLY A 268 8.87 3.38 -14.39
CA GLY A 268 7.96 4.03 -13.46
C GLY A 268 7.59 3.13 -12.29
N LEU A 269 8.00 3.54 -11.07
CA LEU A 269 7.76 2.82 -9.83
C LEU A 269 6.27 2.48 -9.63
N GLY A 270 5.96 1.21 -9.40
CA GLY A 270 4.59 0.73 -9.21
C GLY A 270 3.79 0.49 -10.50
N ASN A 271 4.37 0.76 -11.69
CA ASN A 271 3.73 0.49 -12.97
C ASN A 271 4.30 -0.79 -13.61
N ILE A 272 3.51 -1.87 -13.62
CA ILE A 272 3.94 -3.19 -14.12
C ILE A 272 4.35 -3.13 -15.60
N VAL A 273 3.51 -2.52 -16.46
CA VAL A 273 3.79 -2.44 -17.90
C VAL A 273 5.03 -1.58 -18.16
N GLY A 274 5.13 -0.45 -17.45
CA GLY A 274 6.28 0.42 -17.54
C GLY A 274 7.59 -0.29 -17.15
N VAL A 275 7.58 -1.03 -16.04
CA VAL A 275 8.76 -1.79 -15.56
C VAL A 275 9.17 -2.86 -16.56
N VAL A 276 8.23 -3.59 -17.15
CA VAL A 276 8.53 -4.56 -18.23
C VAL A 276 9.20 -3.85 -19.42
N LEU A 277 8.66 -2.71 -19.87
CA LEU A 277 9.26 -1.94 -20.95
C LEU A 277 10.65 -1.38 -20.57
N GLY A 278 10.80 -0.88 -19.34
CA GLY A 278 12.08 -0.42 -18.82
C GLY A 278 13.14 -1.53 -18.82
N ALA A 279 12.77 -2.73 -18.40
CA ALA A 279 13.64 -3.90 -18.44
C ALA A 279 14.04 -4.27 -19.88
N ILE A 280 13.09 -4.30 -20.81
CA ILE A 280 13.37 -4.59 -22.24
C ILE A 280 14.31 -3.52 -22.82
N VAL A 281 14.00 -2.25 -22.65
CA VAL A 281 14.80 -1.15 -23.20
C VAL A 281 16.23 -1.19 -22.66
N LEU A 282 16.40 -1.29 -21.34
CA LEU A 282 17.72 -1.25 -20.72
C LEU A 282 18.53 -2.56 -20.90
N SER A 283 17.89 -3.66 -21.24
CA SER A 283 18.59 -4.90 -21.61
C SER A 283 19.15 -4.82 -23.04
N ILE A 284 18.44 -4.16 -23.95
CA ILE A 284 18.80 -4.10 -25.36
C ILE A 284 19.69 -2.87 -25.66
N LEU A 285 19.50 -1.77 -24.97
CA LEU A 285 20.22 -0.50 -25.22
C LEU A 285 21.76 -0.65 -25.22
N PRO A 286 22.40 -1.37 -24.28
CA PRO A 286 23.85 -1.56 -24.29
C PRO A 286 24.36 -2.26 -25.55
N GLU A 287 23.52 -3.08 -26.17
CA GLU A 287 23.90 -3.83 -27.39
C GLU A 287 23.89 -2.96 -28.64
N PHE A 288 22.95 -2.02 -28.74
CA PHE A 288 22.98 -1.00 -29.80
C PHE A 288 24.19 -0.07 -29.66
N LEU A 289 24.71 0.14 -28.46
CA LEU A 289 25.88 0.95 -28.20
C LEU A 289 27.20 0.17 -28.30
N ARG A 290 27.16 -1.12 -28.66
CA ARG A 290 28.33 -2.00 -28.71
C ARG A 290 29.38 -1.52 -29.69
N GLU A 291 28.99 -0.98 -30.82
CA GLU A 291 29.89 -0.45 -31.85
C GLU A 291 30.75 0.72 -31.37
N TYR A 292 30.30 1.45 -30.34
CA TYR A 292 31.02 2.58 -29.75
C TYR A 292 32.10 2.16 -28.72
N GLY A 293 32.36 0.86 -28.55
CA GLY A 293 33.48 0.30 -27.79
C GLY A 293 33.59 0.88 -26.36
N ALA A 294 34.71 1.56 -26.08
CA ALA A 294 34.99 2.13 -24.75
C ALA A 294 33.96 3.18 -24.26
N TYR A 295 33.28 3.86 -25.16
CA TYR A 295 32.28 4.88 -24.83
C TYR A 295 30.90 4.30 -24.48
N ARG A 296 30.68 2.99 -24.68
CA ARG A 296 29.40 2.32 -24.48
C ARG A 296 28.82 2.59 -23.09
N MET A 297 29.63 2.38 -22.03
CA MET A 297 29.17 2.56 -20.65
C MET A 297 28.91 4.04 -20.31
N MET A 298 29.72 4.94 -20.84
CA MET A 298 29.52 6.38 -20.66
C MET A 298 28.25 6.85 -21.37
N SER A 299 28.02 6.42 -22.61
CA SER A 299 26.82 6.76 -23.38
C SER A 299 25.56 6.19 -22.71
N TYR A 300 25.62 4.97 -22.20
CA TYR A 300 24.54 4.34 -21.45
C TYR A 300 24.19 5.15 -20.21
N GLY A 301 25.18 5.52 -19.37
CA GLY A 301 24.97 6.35 -18.19
C GLY A 301 24.40 7.74 -18.53
N LEU A 302 24.92 8.37 -19.59
CA LEU A 302 24.42 9.68 -20.04
C LEU A 302 22.96 9.61 -20.51
N ILE A 303 22.62 8.60 -21.31
CA ILE A 303 21.23 8.36 -21.76
C ILE A 303 20.30 8.17 -20.56
N LEU A 304 20.72 7.41 -19.55
CA LEU A 304 19.93 7.22 -18.32
C LEU A 304 19.69 8.55 -17.58
N ILE A 305 20.74 9.36 -17.39
CA ILE A 305 20.64 10.65 -16.71
C ILE A 305 19.66 11.56 -17.48
N VAL A 306 19.79 11.64 -18.80
CA VAL A 306 18.91 12.46 -19.64
C VAL A 306 17.46 11.97 -19.59
N LEU A 307 17.24 10.65 -19.68
CA LEU A 307 15.88 10.08 -19.60
C LEU A 307 15.23 10.34 -18.24
N MET A 308 15.99 10.18 -17.15
CA MET A 308 15.47 10.45 -15.80
C MET A 308 15.23 11.95 -15.56
N ALA A 309 16.06 12.82 -16.12
CA ALA A 309 15.87 14.28 -16.04
C ALA A 309 14.63 14.75 -16.84
N LEU A 310 14.41 14.20 -18.03
CA LEU A 310 13.28 14.55 -18.89
C LEU A 310 11.95 13.90 -18.45
N ARG A 311 12.01 12.70 -17.85
CA ARG A 311 10.84 11.91 -17.42
C ARG A 311 11.04 11.33 -16.03
N PRO A 312 11.03 12.13 -14.96
CA PRO A 312 11.23 11.65 -13.59
C PRO A 312 10.16 10.65 -13.12
N GLN A 313 9.00 10.64 -13.79
CA GLN A 313 7.91 9.70 -13.52
C GLN A 313 8.05 8.36 -14.29
N GLY A 314 9.10 8.19 -15.08
CA GLY A 314 9.33 7.03 -15.94
C GLY A 314 8.63 7.11 -17.30
N ILE A 315 8.93 6.13 -18.19
CA ILE A 315 8.39 6.06 -19.57
C ILE A 315 6.85 5.99 -19.55
N MET A 316 6.31 5.20 -18.63
CA MET A 316 4.87 5.02 -18.43
C MET A 316 4.40 5.62 -17.10
N GLY A 317 4.95 6.76 -16.67
CA GLY A 317 4.48 7.48 -15.50
C GLY A 317 2.95 7.49 -15.41
N GLU A 318 2.32 8.42 -14.79
CA GLU A 318 0.85 8.47 -14.58
C GLU A 318 -0.04 8.38 -15.86
N ILE A 319 0.55 8.24 -17.04
CA ILE A 319 -0.18 7.97 -18.28
C ILE A 319 -0.65 6.51 -18.24
N GLY A 320 -1.82 6.30 -17.69
CA GLY A 320 -2.58 5.08 -17.93
C GLY A 320 -2.86 4.93 -19.42
N PHE A 321 -1.93 4.34 -20.15
CA PHE A 321 -2.08 4.08 -21.60
C PHE A 321 -3.31 3.19 -21.90
N LEU A 322 -3.81 2.49 -20.89
CA LEU A 322 -5.03 1.66 -20.94
C LEU A 322 -6.23 2.28 -20.22
N THR A 323 -6.03 3.36 -19.49
CA THR A 323 -7.11 4.24 -19.06
C THR A 323 -7.00 5.55 -19.83
N LYS A 324 -7.28 5.53 -21.14
CA LYS A 324 -7.77 6.74 -21.80
C LYS A 324 -8.87 7.27 -20.89
N GLY A 325 -8.53 8.37 -20.19
CA GLY A 325 -9.40 8.96 -19.22
C GLY A 325 -10.80 9.03 -19.77
N LYS A 326 -11.78 8.66 -18.99
CA LYS A 326 -13.12 9.15 -19.22
C LYS A 326 -12.93 10.66 -19.33
N LYS A 327 -12.93 11.19 -20.58
CA LYS A 327 -13.04 12.63 -20.83
C LYS A 327 -14.08 13.17 -19.86
N ARG A 328 -13.82 14.32 -19.24
CA ARG A 328 -14.89 15.06 -18.58
C ARG A 328 -16.08 14.98 -19.52
N PRO A 329 -17.25 14.52 -19.06
CA PRO A 329 -18.42 14.54 -19.90
C PRO A 329 -18.59 15.96 -20.40
N ASP A 330 -18.68 16.15 -21.71
CA ASP A 330 -19.02 17.42 -22.28
C ASP A 330 -20.34 17.92 -21.67
N LYS A 331 -20.55 19.24 -21.66
CA LYS A 331 -21.71 19.86 -20.99
C LYS A 331 -23.07 19.24 -21.35
N GLU A 332 -23.19 18.55 -22.50
CA GLU A 332 -24.40 17.81 -22.90
C GLU A 332 -24.59 16.49 -22.16
N GLU A 333 -23.51 15.77 -21.78
CA GLU A 333 -23.62 14.57 -20.91
C GLU A 333 -23.95 14.92 -19.46
N THR A 334 -23.69 16.18 -19.02
CA THR A 334 -24.10 16.66 -17.69
C THR A 334 -25.62 16.74 -17.55
N GLY A 335 -26.37 16.92 -18.62
CA GLY A 335 -27.84 16.88 -18.64
C GLY A 335 -28.38 15.45 -18.44
N VAL A 336 -27.77 14.47 -19.10
CA VAL A 336 -28.15 13.05 -18.98
C VAL A 336 -27.68 12.47 -17.64
N LEU A 337 -26.51 12.91 -17.12
CA LEU A 337 -26.01 12.56 -15.78
C LEU A 337 -26.82 13.22 -14.67
N LYS A 338 -27.33 14.46 -14.87
CA LYS A 338 -28.29 15.06 -13.96
C LYS A 338 -29.57 14.25 -13.90
N ALA A 339 -30.12 13.85 -15.05
CA ALA A 339 -31.32 13.02 -15.10
C ALA A 339 -31.11 11.61 -14.52
N SER A 340 -29.94 10.98 -14.70
CA SER A 340 -29.62 9.69 -14.08
C SER A 340 -29.26 9.83 -12.58
N THR A 341 -28.74 10.97 -12.16
CA THR A 341 -28.47 11.29 -10.75
C THR A 341 -29.76 11.63 -10.05
N ASP A 342 -30.68 12.36 -10.70
CA ASP A 342 -32.02 12.63 -10.20
C ASP A 342 -32.87 11.34 -10.14
N LEU A 343 -32.68 10.38 -11.04
CA LEU A 343 -33.29 9.04 -10.96
C LEU A 343 -32.72 8.20 -9.79
N TYR A 344 -31.42 8.31 -9.50
CA TYR A 344 -30.82 7.65 -8.32
C TYR A 344 -31.24 8.32 -7.02
N TYR A 345 -31.38 9.66 -7.00
CA TYR A 345 -31.93 10.39 -5.87
C TYR A 345 -33.43 10.16 -5.71
N THR A 346 -34.20 10.04 -6.78
CA THR A 346 -35.64 9.75 -6.72
C THR A 346 -35.96 8.32 -6.28
N GLU A 347 -35.07 7.34 -6.51
CA GLU A 347 -35.24 5.99 -5.97
C GLU A 347 -34.73 5.85 -4.52
N THR A 348 -33.68 6.58 -4.13
CA THR A 348 -33.20 6.59 -2.74
C THR A 348 -33.95 7.60 -1.84
N ASP A 349 -34.47 8.72 -2.38
CA ASP A 349 -35.34 9.65 -1.66
C ASP A 349 -36.79 9.18 -1.61
N LYS A 350 -37.24 8.31 -2.55
CA LYS A 350 -38.55 7.63 -2.49
C LYS A 350 -38.54 6.39 -1.59
N MET A 351 -37.40 5.89 -1.15
CA MET A 351 -37.32 5.27 0.14
C MET A 351 -37.38 6.41 1.15
N GLU A 352 -38.59 6.93 1.44
CA GLU A 352 -38.85 7.57 2.72
C GLU A 352 -38.11 6.73 3.74
N PRO A 353 -37.22 7.32 4.56
CA PRO A 353 -36.66 6.59 5.67
C PRO A 353 -37.93 6.13 6.44
N GLN A 354 -38.27 4.84 6.31
CA GLN A 354 -39.19 4.24 7.29
C GLN A 354 -38.70 4.83 8.58
N ILE A 355 -39.56 5.57 9.30
CA ILE A 355 -39.21 6.31 10.50
C ILE A 355 -38.47 5.31 11.39
N ARG A 356 -37.16 5.17 11.15
CA ARG A 356 -36.31 4.37 12.02
C ARG A 356 -36.32 5.12 13.32
N PRO A 357 -36.62 4.46 14.43
CA PRO A 357 -36.66 5.13 15.73
C PRO A 357 -35.37 5.94 15.87
N ARG A 358 -35.46 7.25 16.11
CA ARG A 358 -34.30 8.09 16.40
C ARG A 358 -33.53 7.39 17.49
N PHE A 359 -32.30 6.93 17.18
CA PHE A 359 -31.45 6.34 18.18
C PHE A 359 -31.22 7.41 19.27
N ARG A 360 -31.63 7.10 20.50
CA ARG A 360 -31.34 7.94 21.66
C ARG A 360 -30.00 7.50 22.27
N ARG A 361 -29.33 8.42 22.95
CA ARG A 361 -28.16 8.16 23.78
C ARG A 361 -28.46 6.99 24.71
N GLY A 362 -27.57 5.99 24.76
CA GLY A 362 -27.61 4.89 25.71
C GLY A 362 -26.76 5.21 26.94
N ASP A 363 -27.02 4.54 28.05
CA ASP A 363 -26.22 4.70 29.28
C ASP A 363 -24.97 3.82 29.31
N ARG A 364 -24.82 2.92 28.33
CA ARG A 364 -23.67 1.99 28.26
C ARG A 364 -22.39 2.74 27.88
N PRO A 365 -21.31 2.65 28.70
CA PRO A 365 -20.02 3.22 28.34
C PRO A 365 -19.41 2.46 27.15
N VAL A 366 -19.03 3.18 26.11
CA VAL A 366 -18.35 2.65 24.92
C VAL A 366 -16.85 2.90 25.00
N LEU A 367 -16.43 4.11 25.40
CA LEU A 367 -15.03 4.46 25.62
C LEU A 367 -14.88 4.99 27.05
N GLU A 368 -13.86 4.51 27.76
CA GLU A 368 -13.54 4.96 29.09
C GLU A 368 -12.03 5.18 29.24
N LEU A 369 -11.63 6.39 29.62
CA LEU A 369 -10.28 6.75 30.03
C LEU A 369 -10.24 6.85 31.56
N ARG A 370 -9.29 6.14 32.19
CA ARG A 370 -9.09 6.15 33.65
C ARG A 370 -7.71 6.69 33.98
N ASN A 371 -7.67 7.92 34.54
CA ASN A 371 -6.48 8.62 35.00
C ASN A 371 -5.33 8.60 33.97
N VAL A 372 -5.65 8.84 32.70
CA VAL A 372 -4.69 8.75 31.60
C VAL A 372 -3.74 9.93 31.64
N THR A 373 -2.44 9.64 31.63
CA THR A 373 -1.36 10.63 31.64
C THR A 373 -0.42 10.38 30.47
N MET A 374 0.06 11.47 29.85
CA MET A 374 1.05 11.43 28.78
C MET A 374 2.12 12.48 28.97
N ASN A 375 3.37 12.02 29.07
CA ASN A 375 4.56 12.86 29.18
C ASN A 375 5.41 12.75 27.90
N PHE A 376 5.81 13.87 27.35
CA PHE A 376 6.81 13.96 26.28
C PHE A 376 8.07 14.61 26.86
N GLY A 377 9.03 13.79 27.28
CA GLY A 377 10.17 14.31 28.04
C GLY A 377 9.72 15.04 29.31
N GLY A 378 10.02 16.33 29.43
CA GLY A 378 9.61 17.16 30.55
C GLY A 378 8.20 17.77 30.45
N LEU A 379 7.53 17.65 29.27
CA LEU A 379 6.22 18.23 29.05
C LEU A 379 5.11 17.20 29.35
N ARG A 380 4.22 17.53 30.29
CA ARG A 380 3.02 16.75 30.58
C ARG A 380 1.87 17.25 29.70
N ALA A 381 1.60 16.53 28.60
CA ALA A 381 0.60 16.89 27.60
C ALA A 381 -0.82 16.48 27.98
N VAL A 382 -0.98 15.41 28.77
CA VAL A 382 -2.23 14.98 29.41
C VAL A 382 -1.92 14.58 30.84
N ASP A 383 -2.74 15.04 31.79
CA ASP A 383 -2.49 14.88 33.22
C ASP A 383 -3.72 14.31 33.94
N GLY A 384 -3.70 13.00 34.21
CA GLY A 384 -4.71 12.31 34.99
C GLY A 384 -6.14 12.39 34.40
N LEU A 385 -6.27 12.45 33.08
CA LEU A 385 -7.56 12.62 32.42
C LEU A 385 -8.44 11.38 32.58
N SER A 386 -9.67 11.59 33.09
CA SER A 386 -10.72 10.58 33.12
C SER A 386 -11.95 11.13 32.40
N LEU A 387 -12.45 10.31 31.43
CA LEU A 387 -13.67 10.63 30.68
C LEU A 387 -14.38 9.35 30.24
N ILE A 388 -15.69 9.45 30.00
CA ILE A 388 -16.51 8.34 29.50
C ILE A 388 -17.31 8.86 28.29
N VAL A 389 -17.35 8.07 27.22
CA VAL A 389 -18.23 8.28 26.06
C VAL A 389 -19.29 7.18 26.09
N HIS A 390 -20.55 7.58 26.03
CA HIS A 390 -21.68 6.64 26.05
C HIS A 390 -22.11 6.23 24.64
N GLU A 391 -22.85 5.14 24.57
CA GLU A 391 -23.38 4.63 23.31
C GLU A 391 -24.28 5.67 22.62
N ARG A 392 -24.05 5.89 21.29
CA ARG A 392 -24.82 6.84 20.47
C ARG A 392 -24.79 8.29 21.00
N GLU A 393 -23.73 8.67 21.66
CA GLU A 393 -23.46 10.02 22.12
C GLU A 393 -22.55 10.75 21.12
N ILE A 394 -22.78 12.06 20.93
CA ILE A 394 -21.79 12.97 20.36
C ILE A 394 -21.18 13.74 21.54
N LEU A 395 -19.96 13.35 21.91
CA LEU A 395 -19.13 14.03 22.88
C LEU A 395 -18.16 14.97 22.17
N SER A 396 -18.26 16.27 22.43
CA SER A 396 -17.33 17.26 21.91
C SER A 396 -16.23 17.60 22.90
N MET A 397 -15.00 17.66 22.44
CA MET A 397 -13.84 18.08 23.21
C MET A 397 -13.37 19.45 22.73
N ILE A 398 -13.42 20.45 23.59
CA ILE A 398 -13.01 21.83 23.31
C ILE A 398 -11.82 22.23 24.18
N GLY A 399 -11.18 23.34 23.87
CA GLY A 399 -10.06 23.91 24.63
C GLY A 399 -9.10 24.70 23.73
N PRO A 400 -8.25 25.54 24.30
CA PRO A 400 -7.27 26.32 23.54
C PRO A 400 -6.24 25.42 22.80
N ASN A 401 -5.43 26.03 21.94
CA ASN A 401 -4.31 25.34 21.30
C ASN A 401 -3.31 24.90 22.36
N GLY A 402 -2.83 23.65 22.26
CA GLY A 402 -1.93 23.08 23.27
C GLY A 402 -2.63 22.46 24.50
N ALA A 403 -3.97 22.52 24.61
CA ALA A 403 -4.71 21.92 25.72
C ALA A 403 -4.63 20.38 25.83
N GLY A 404 -3.99 19.68 24.86
CA GLY A 404 -3.83 18.23 24.88
C GLY A 404 -4.87 17.42 24.10
N LYS A 405 -5.84 18.07 23.43
CA LYS A 405 -6.95 17.41 22.70
C LYS A 405 -6.46 16.37 21.68
N THR A 406 -5.58 16.75 20.76
CA THR A 406 -5.02 15.85 19.75
C THR A 406 -4.17 14.74 20.39
N THR A 407 -3.54 15.02 21.54
CA THR A 407 -2.81 13.99 22.31
C THR A 407 -3.76 12.93 22.85
N VAL A 408 -4.94 13.33 23.37
CA VAL A 408 -5.98 12.37 23.80
C VAL A 408 -6.42 11.49 22.63
N PHE A 409 -6.66 12.07 21.44
CA PHE A 409 -6.98 11.32 20.23
C PHE A 409 -5.87 10.34 19.84
N ASN A 410 -4.59 10.75 19.95
CA ASN A 410 -3.44 9.89 19.67
C ASN A 410 -3.34 8.71 20.65
N LEU A 411 -3.66 8.94 21.93
CA LEU A 411 -3.68 7.90 22.97
C LEU A 411 -4.79 6.87 22.71
N VAL A 412 -6.00 7.32 22.46
CA VAL A 412 -7.14 6.44 22.19
C VAL A 412 -6.96 5.66 20.89
N SER A 413 -6.41 6.29 19.86
CA SER A 413 -6.14 5.61 18.56
C SER A 413 -4.90 4.72 18.55
N GLY A 414 -4.15 4.63 19.68
CA GLY A 414 -2.97 3.76 19.81
C GLY A 414 -1.72 4.27 19.09
N ILE A 415 -1.69 5.55 18.68
CA ILE A 415 -0.48 6.17 18.07
C ILE A 415 0.60 6.32 19.14
N TYR A 416 0.21 6.71 20.35
CA TYR A 416 1.09 6.76 21.52
C TYR A 416 0.53 5.88 22.63
N PRO A 417 1.34 5.06 23.30
CA PRO A 417 0.95 4.42 24.54
C PRO A 417 0.92 5.46 25.66
N PRO A 418 -0.06 5.46 26.58
CA PRO A 418 -0.06 6.36 27.72
C PRO A 418 1.11 6.07 28.68
N THR A 419 1.62 7.12 29.33
CA THR A 419 2.66 6.98 30.36
C THR A 419 2.10 6.36 31.63
N ALA A 420 0.83 6.68 31.96
CA ALA A 420 0.10 6.09 33.08
C ALA A 420 -1.41 6.11 32.77
N GLY A 421 -2.18 5.33 33.54
CA GLY A 421 -3.61 5.18 33.35
C GLY A 421 -3.96 4.10 32.35
N ARG A 422 -5.26 3.94 32.07
CA ARG A 422 -5.78 2.90 31.15
C ARG A 422 -6.90 3.44 30.26
N VAL A 423 -7.02 2.82 29.08
CA VAL A 423 -8.09 3.09 28.11
C VAL A 423 -8.87 1.81 27.87
N PHE A 424 -10.20 1.89 28.05
CA PHE A 424 -11.11 0.77 27.83
C PHE A 424 -12.07 1.08 26.69
N PHE A 425 -12.32 0.11 25.85
CA PHE A 425 -13.32 0.17 24.79
C PHE A 425 -14.27 -1.01 24.92
N GLU A 426 -15.58 -0.72 25.06
CA GLU A 426 -16.62 -1.73 25.37
C GLU A 426 -16.26 -2.64 26.56
N GLY A 427 -15.57 -2.10 27.56
CA GLY A 427 -15.11 -2.83 28.75
C GLY A 427 -13.81 -3.62 28.55
N VAL A 428 -13.25 -3.66 27.35
CA VAL A 428 -11.97 -4.33 27.04
C VAL A 428 -10.82 -3.33 27.16
N ASP A 429 -9.76 -3.69 27.86
CA ASP A 429 -8.54 -2.86 27.96
C ASP A 429 -7.81 -2.83 26.62
N ILE A 430 -7.73 -1.64 26.02
CA ILE A 430 -7.03 -1.37 24.76
C ILE A 430 -5.73 -0.58 24.93
N THR A 431 -5.29 -0.39 26.17
CA THR A 431 -4.11 0.40 26.53
C THR A 431 -2.86 -0.11 25.80
N GLY A 432 -2.19 0.76 25.04
CA GLY A 432 -0.95 0.43 24.32
C GLY A 432 -1.12 -0.49 23.10
N LEU A 433 -2.34 -0.78 22.67
CA LEU A 433 -2.58 -1.46 21.40
C LEU A 433 -2.11 -0.57 20.24
N ARG A 434 -1.61 -1.19 19.17
CA ARG A 434 -1.22 -0.49 17.94
C ARG A 434 -2.45 0.01 17.18
N PRO A 435 -2.35 1.07 16.35
CA PRO A 435 -3.51 1.65 15.65
C PRO A 435 -4.35 0.64 14.87
N HIS A 436 -3.74 -0.28 14.12
CA HIS A 436 -4.49 -1.30 13.38
C HIS A 436 -5.28 -2.28 14.29
N GLN A 437 -4.84 -2.49 15.52
CA GLN A 437 -5.56 -3.30 16.52
C GLN A 437 -6.73 -2.53 17.12
N VAL A 438 -6.55 -1.22 17.35
CA VAL A 438 -7.60 -0.32 17.82
C VAL A 438 -8.72 -0.21 16.78
N VAL A 439 -8.37 -0.06 15.49
CA VAL A 439 -9.36 -0.07 14.40
C VAL A 439 -10.11 -1.41 14.35
N LYS A 440 -9.40 -2.52 14.50
CA LYS A 440 -10.03 -3.84 14.55
C LYS A 440 -10.97 -4.01 15.75
N ALA A 441 -10.70 -3.35 16.87
CA ALA A 441 -11.59 -3.33 18.02
C ALA A 441 -12.89 -2.55 17.75
N GLY A 442 -12.90 -1.59 16.81
CA GLY A 442 -14.08 -0.84 16.40
C GLY A 442 -13.99 0.67 16.61
N ILE A 443 -12.79 1.24 16.70
CA ILE A 443 -12.55 2.68 16.77
C ILE A 443 -11.91 3.15 15.47
N ALA A 444 -12.52 4.15 14.80
CA ALA A 444 -11.94 4.79 13.62
C ALA A 444 -11.72 6.28 13.88
N ARG A 445 -10.71 6.84 13.23
CA ARG A 445 -10.30 8.23 13.41
C ARG A 445 -10.09 8.93 12.07
N THR A 446 -10.46 10.22 12.00
CA THR A 446 -9.98 11.18 11.01
C THR A 446 -8.79 11.96 11.59
N PHE A 447 -8.00 12.62 10.74
CA PHE A 447 -6.86 13.41 11.15
C PHE A 447 -7.13 14.90 10.98
N GLN A 448 -6.51 15.74 11.81
CA GLN A 448 -6.58 17.20 11.69
C GLN A 448 -6.10 17.66 10.30
N ASN A 449 -4.90 17.22 9.90
CA ASN A 449 -4.42 17.37 8.52
C ASN A 449 -4.89 16.18 7.68
N LEU A 450 -5.52 16.46 6.54
CA LEU A 450 -6.02 15.41 5.64
C LEU A 450 -4.92 14.40 5.26
N ARG A 451 -5.12 13.14 5.64
CA ARG A 451 -4.22 12.03 5.34
C ARG A 451 -4.90 11.03 4.41
N LEU A 452 -5.24 11.48 3.20
CA LEU A 452 -5.74 10.62 2.14
C LEU A 452 -4.57 10.07 1.31
N PHE A 453 -4.78 8.90 0.72
CA PHE A 453 -3.88 8.33 -0.25
C PHE A 453 -4.10 9.05 -1.59
N GLY A 454 -3.28 10.06 -1.86
CA GLY A 454 -3.49 11.04 -2.93
C GLY A 454 -3.56 10.45 -4.32
N ASN A 455 -2.67 9.50 -4.62
CA ASN A 455 -2.59 8.84 -5.93
C ASN A 455 -3.56 7.67 -6.10
N MET A 456 -4.18 7.20 -5.01
CA MET A 456 -5.23 6.19 -5.08
C MET A 456 -6.57 6.80 -5.48
N THR A 457 -7.43 5.98 -6.08
CA THR A 457 -8.79 6.40 -6.43
C THR A 457 -9.65 6.65 -5.18
N VAL A 458 -10.76 7.38 -5.33
CA VAL A 458 -11.75 7.57 -4.27
C VAL A 458 -12.23 6.23 -3.72
N LEU A 459 -12.55 5.29 -4.62
CA LEU A 459 -13.02 3.96 -4.24
C LEU A 459 -11.93 3.16 -3.51
N ASP A 460 -10.68 3.17 -4.01
CA ASP A 460 -9.60 2.41 -3.38
C ASP A 460 -9.17 3.02 -2.04
N ASN A 461 -9.23 4.35 -1.86
CA ASN A 461 -9.05 4.99 -0.55
C ASN A 461 -10.00 4.41 0.50
N ALA A 462 -11.28 4.25 0.15
CA ALA A 462 -12.26 3.69 1.04
C ALA A 462 -12.12 2.16 1.21
N ARG A 463 -11.73 1.41 0.15
CA ARG A 463 -11.48 -0.04 0.22
C ARG A 463 -10.34 -0.41 1.17
N VAL A 464 -9.31 0.44 1.31
CA VAL A 464 -8.19 0.20 2.25
C VAL A 464 -8.72 0.02 3.68
N SER A 465 -9.74 0.77 4.09
CA SER A 465 -10.29 0.68 5.45
C SER A 465 -10.97 -0.66 5.76
N GLN A 466 -11.33 -1.46 4.74
CA GLN A 466 -11.84 -2.82 4.91
C GLN A 466 -10.73 -3.86 5.14
N PHE A 467 -9.46 -3.43 5.20
CA PHE A 467 -8.31 -4.33 5.33
C PHE A 467 -8.40 -5.23 6.55
N CYS A 468 -8.87 -4.74 7.69
CA CYS A 468 -9.00 -5.52 8.92
C CYS A 468 -10.16 -6.54 8.88
N GLN A 469 -11.15 -6.36 8.00
CA GLN A 469 -12.29 -7.26 7.85
C GLN A 469 -12.02 -8.43 6.90
N THR A 470 -11.03 -8.28 5.99
CA THR A 470 -10.68 -9.30 5.00
C THR A 470 -9.51 -10.16 5.49
N ARG A 471 -9.48 -11.45 5.09
CA ARG A 471 -8.49 -12.44 5.56
C ARG A 471 -7.76 -13.20 4.45
N SER A 472 -8.09 -12.96 3.17
CA SER A 472 -7.48 -13.65 2.03
C SER A 472 -5.98 -13.41 1.96
N GLY A 473 -5.20 -14.51 1.92
CA GLY A 473 -3.73 -14.49 1.82
C GLY A 473 -3.24 -14.46 0.37
N PRO A 474 -1.89 -14.38 0.17
CA PRO A 474 -1.28 -14.28 -1.17
C PRO A 474 -1.71 -15.40 -2.14
N ILE A 475 -1.75 -16.65 -1.67
CA ILE A 475 -2.15 -17.81 -2.48
C ILE A 475 -3.60 -17.67 -2.96
N SER A 476 -4.52 -17.28 -2.08
CA SER A 476 -5.93 -17.09 -2.41
C SER A 476 -6.13 -15.99 -3.48
N ILE A 477 -5.30 -14.95 -3.42
CA ILE A 477 -5.29 -13.83 -4.37
C ILE A 477 -4.72 -14.26 -5.72
N LEU A 478 -3.57 -14.95 -5.73
CA LEU A 478 -2.92 -15.41 -6.96
C LEU A 478 -3.80 -16.36 -7.77
N PHE A 479 -4.49 -17.28 -7.10
CA PHE A 479 -5.34 -18.27 -7.76
C PHE A 479 -6.82 -17.85 -7.86
N HIS A 480 -7.18 -16.62 -7.44
CA HIS A 480 -8.58 -16.13 -7.47
C HIS A 480 -9.58 -17.09 -6.82
N LEU A 481 -9.21 -17.66 -5.67
CA LEU A 481 -10.06 -18.63 -4.98
C LEU A 481 -11.43 -18.02 -4.59
N PRO A 482 -12.50 -18.81 -4.49
CA PRO A 482 -13.87 -18.32 -4.23
C PRO A 482 -13.98 -17.42 -2.99
N ARG A 483 -13.20 -17.73 -1.94
CA ARG A 483 -13.14 -16.90 -0.73
C ARG A 483 -12.67 -15.48 -1.01
N TYR A 484 -11.61 -15.32 -1.82
CA TYR A 484 -11.09 -14.00 -2.20
C TYR A 484 -12.13 -13.22 -3.02
N GLN A 485 -12.79 -13.87 -3.99
CA GLN A 485 -13.81 -13.22 -4.81
C GLN A 485 -14.97 -12.72 -3.96
N LYS A 486 -15.44 -13.53 -2.99
CA LYS A 486 -16.49 -13.13 -2.05
C LYS A 486 -16.09 -11.92 -1.21
N GLU A 487 -14.89 -11.95 -0.61
CA GLU A 487 -14.36 -10.83 0.19
C GLU A 487 -14.22 -9.53 -0.63
N GLU A 488 -13.82 -9.60 -1.92
CA GLU A 488 -13.73 -8.42 -2.80
C GLU A 488 -15.11 -7.84 -3.13
N ILE A 489 -16.10 -8.69 -3.39
CA ILE A 489 -17.48 -8.25 -3.64
C ILE A 489 -18.08 -7.59 -2.39
N GLU A 490 -17.92 -8.19 -1.22
CA GLU A 490 -18.38 -7.63 0.05
C GLU A 490 -17.70 -6.27 0.33
N THR A 491 -16.38 -6.20 0.17
CA THR A 491 -15.61 -4.95 0.32
C THR A 491 -16.12 -3.87 -0.61
N ASP A 492 -16.38 -4.21 -1.87
CA ASP A 492 -16.87 -3.26 -2.88
C ASP A 492 -18.26 -2.74 -2.52
N THR A 493 -19.15 -3.63 -2.11
CA THR A 493 -20.53 -3.30 -1.72
C THR A 493 -20.55 -2.37 -0.51
N ILE A 494 -19.89 -2.73 0.58
CA ILE A 494 -19.83 -1.92 1.80
C ILE A 494 -19.22 -0.55 1.50
N THR A 495 -18.13 -0.52 0.75
CA THR A 495 -17.43 0.72 0.43
C THR A 495 -18.30 1.67 -0.41
N LYS A 496 -18.98 1.15 -1.43
CA LYS A 496 -19.90 1.93 -2.27
C LYS A 496 -21.11 2.43 -1.48
N GLU A 497 -21.63 1.63 -0.55
CA GLU A 497 -22.70 2.05 0.36
C GLU A 497 -22.26 3.24 1.20
N LYS A 498 -21.07 3.18 1.85
CA LYS A 498 -20.57 4.28 2.69
C LYS A 498 -20.25 5.54 1.88
N LEU A 499 -19.66 5.41 0.69
CA LEU A 499 -19.45 6.54 -0.22
C LEU A 499 -20.79 7.10 -0.73
N GLY A 500 -21.80 6.25 -0.93
CA GLY A 500 -23.15 6.61 -1.33
C GLY A 500 -23.85 7.58 -0.38
N LEU A 501 -23.52 7.56 0.92
CA LEU A 501 -24.07 8.48 1.91
C LEU A 501 -23.73 9.95 1.63
N PHE A 502 -22.70 10.21 0.84
CA PHE A 502 -22.29 11.55 0.39
C PHE A 502 -22.84 11.92 -1.00
N GLY A 503 -23.69 11.07 -1.59
CA GLY A 503 -24.34 11.28 -2.88
C GLY A 503 -23.35 11.56 -4.02
N ALA A 504 -23.77 12.35 -5.01
CA ALA A 504 -22.98 12.69 -6.19
C ALA A 504 -21.61 13.31 -5.91
N ARG A 505 -21.35 13.72 -4.67
CA ARG A 505 -20.05 14.29 -4.25
C ARG A 505 -18.93 13.26 -4.22
N LEU A 506 -19.22 11.95 -3.98
CA LEU A 506 -18.24 10.87 -3.91
C LEU A 506 -18.61 9.64 -4.74
N THR A 507 -19.72 9.65 -5.50
CA THR A 507 -20.21 8.50 -6.26
C THR A 507 -20.12 8.69 -7.78
N GLY A 508 -20.49 7.65 -8.51
CA GLY A 508 -20.51 7.65 -9.98
C GLY A 508 -19.10 7.69 -10.57
N TYR A 509 -18.87 8.58 -11.54
CA TYR A 509 -17.56 8.76 -12.20
C TYR A 509 -16.43 9.13 -11.22
N ARG A 510 -16.76 9.63 -10.04
CA ARG A 510 -15.78 10.00 -9.01
C ARG A 510 -15.10 8.80 -8.37
N PHE A 511 -15.68 7.60 -8.43
CA PHE A 511 -15.04 6.40 -7.91
C PHE A 511 -13.66 6.17 -8.50
N ASP A 512 -13.48 6.45 -9.79
CA ASP A 512 -12.22 6.26 -10.52
C ASP A 512 -11.30 7.49 -10.48
N GLN A 513 -11.74 8.62 -9.88
CA GLN A 513 -10.91 9.81 -9.74
C GLN A 513 -9.87 9.63 -8.62
N LYS A 514 -8.67 10.17 -8.83
CA LYS A 514 -7.65 10.27 -7.76
C LYS A 514 -8.13 11.21 -6.67
N ALA A 515 -7.81 10.88 -5.42
CA ALA A 515 -8.17 11.72 -4.27
C ALA A 515 -7.59 13.14 -4.37
N THR A 516 -6.40 13.30 -5.00
CA THR A 516 -5.80 14.63 -5.25
C THR A 516 -6.63 15.54 -6.14
N SER A 517 -7.47 14.98 -7.02
CA SER A 517 -8.32 15.77 -7.94
C SER A 517 -9.59 16.32 -7.29
N LEU A 518 -9.92 15.89 -6.07
CA LEU A 518 -11.09 16.35 -5.34
C LEU A 518 -10.86 17.74 -4.71
N SER A 519 -11.93 18.54 -4.58
CA SER A 519 -11.92 19.76 -3.76
C SER A 519 -11.62 19.41 -2.29
N TYR A 520 -11.13 20.40 -1.53
CA TYR A 520 -10.81 20.20 -0.12
C TYR A 520 -11.98 19.62 0.70
N ALA A 521 -13.19 20.17 0.55
CA ALA A 521 -14.38 19.67 1.22
C ALA A 521 -14.72 18.22 0.84
N ASN A 522 -14.57 17.85 -0.44
CA ASN A 522 -14.81 16.49 -0.87
C ASN A 522 -13.71 15.51 -0.38
N ARG A 523 -12.48 15.98 -0.24
CA ARG A 523 -11.42 15.20 0.43
C ARG A 523 -11.79 14.93 1.89
N ARG A 524 -12.29 15.92 2.62
CA ARG A 524 -12.73 15.74 4.01
C ARG A 524 -13.91 14.77 4.11
N ARG A 525 -14.89 14.86 3.18
CA ARG A 525 -15.98 13.88 3.10
C ARG A 525 -15.46 12.46 2.82
N LEU A 526 -14.47 12.33 1.93
CA LEU A 526 -13.84 11.04 1.64
C LEU A 526 -13.12 10.48 2.88
N GLU A 527 -12.46 11.32 3.68
CA GLU A 527 -11.80 10.89 4.91
C GLU A 527 -12.81 10.34 5.93
N ILE A 528 -13.97 11.00 6.09
CA ILE A 528 -15.04 10.50 6.96
C ILE A 528 -15.64 9.21 6.40
N ALA A 529 -15.92 9.14 5.08
CA ALA A 529 -16.43 7.93 4.43
C ALA A 529 -15.46 6.74 4.61
N ARG A 530 -14.16 7.01 4.52
CA ARG A 530 -13.11 6.02 4.76
C ARG A 530 -13.11 5.52 6.21
N ALA A 531 -13.24 6.42 7.18
CA ALA A 531 -13.36 6.04 8.59
C ALA A 531 -14.64 5.20 8.86
N MET A 532 -15.76 5.58 8.27
CA MET A 532 -17.01 4.80 8.35
C MET A 532 -16.90 3.42 7.72
N SER A 533 -16.10 3.31 6.64
CA SER A 533 -15.88 2.04 5.94
C SER A 533 -15.07 1.02 6.74
N THR A 534 -14.46 1.37 7.87
CA THR A 534 -13.82 0.41 8.80
C THR A 534 -14.83 -0.43 9.56
N ASN A 535 -16.13 -0.10 9.49
CA ASN A 535 -17.20 -0.66 10.29
C ASN A 535 -17.04 -0.38 11.81
N ALA A 536 -16.49 0.80 12.14
CA ALA A 536 -16.27 1.23 13.50
C ALA A 536 -17.59 1.54 14.23
N LYS A 537 -17.62 1.32 15.55
CA LYS A 537 -18.70 1.72 16.44
C LYS A 537 -18.49 3.14 17.00
N LEU A 538 -17.22 3.51 17.19
CA LEU A 538 -16.81 4.84 17.63
C LEU A 538 -16.05 5.55 16.50
N LEU A 539 -16.57 6.72 16.09
CA LEU A 539 -15.90 7.61 15.15
C LEU A 539 -15.27 8.78 15.92
N MET A 540 -13.97 8.95 15.75
CA MET A 540 -13.21 10.07 16.30
C MET A 540 -12.93 11.07 15.17
N LEU A 541 -13.58 12.24 15.24
CA LEU A 541 -13.49 13.27 14.20
C LEU A 541 -12.64 14.44 14.69
N ASP A 542 -11.51 14.69 14.02
CA ASP A 542 -10.58 15.76 14.39
C ASP A 542 -10.80 16.97 13.47
N GLU A 543 -11.44 18.03 13.98
CA GLU A 543 -11.80 19.27 13.27
C GLU A 543 -12.49 19.03 11.91
N PRO A 544 -13.63 18.32 11.87
CA PRO A 544 -14.27 17.91 10.60
C PRO A 544 -14.73 19.09 9.74
N SER A 545 -14.96 20.28 10.31
CA SER A 545 -15.39 21.48 9.60
C SER A 545 -14.25 22.44 9.22
N ALA A 546 -12.99 22.10 9.53
CA ALA A 546 -11.85 22.97 9.23
C ALA A 546 -11.68 23.21 7.73
N GLY A 547 -11.39 24.46 7.35
CA GLY A 547 -11.15 24.86 5.95
C GLY A 547 -12.38 24.83 5.03
N MET A 548 -13.58 24.61 5.57
CA MET A 548 -14.85 24.64 4.84
C MET A 548 -15.49 26.02 4.86
N ASN A 549 -16.17 26.36 3.76
CA ASN A 549 -17.02 27.54 3.71
C ASN A 549 -18.26 27.39 4.62
N PRO A 550 -19.04 28.49 4.90
CA PRO A 550 -20.19 28.41 5.81
C PRO A 550 -21.23 27.36 5.39
N GLN A 551 -21.55 27.27 4.10
CA GLN A 551 -22.53 26.31 3.59
C GLN A 551 -22.05 24.86 3.74
N GLU A 552 -20.80 24.58 3.40
CA GLU A 552 -20.18 23.26 3.57
C GLU A 552 -20.08 22.87 5.06
N THR A 553 -19.87 23.86 5.94
CA THR A 553 -19.85 23.67 7.40
C THR A 553 -21.23 23.23 7.90
N ILE A 554 -22.31 23.85 7.42
CA ILE A 554 -23.68 23.46 7.77
C ILE A 554 -23.95 22.02 7.31
N GLU A 555 -23.65 21.71 6.04
CA GLU A 555 -23.86 20.37 5.47
C GLU A 555 -23.12 19.28 6.27
N ILE A 556 -21.86 19.49 6.64
CA ILE A 556 -21.10 18.50 7.42
C ILE A 556 -21.61 18.38 8.86
N THR A 557 -22.06 19.50 9.45
CA THR A 557 -22.67 19.54 10.78
C THR A 557 -23.94 18.69 10.83
N GLU A 558 -24.84 18.89 9.87
CA GLU A 558 -26.06 18.09 9.71
C GLU A 558 -25.75 16.62 9.45
N PHE A 559 -24.74 16.36 8.63
CA PHE A 559 -24.33 14.99 8.34
C PHE A 559 -23.79 14.27 9.59
N ILE A 560 -22.96 14.93 10.42
CA ILE A 560 -22.46 14.35 11.68
C ILE A 560 -23.64 14.02 12.61
N LYS A 561 -24.64 14.90 12.70
CA LYS A 561 -25.85 14.65 13.50
C LYS A 561 -26.62 13.44 12.95
N LYS A 562 -26.75 13.34 11.62
CA LYS A 562 -27.40 12.21 10.96
C LYS A 562 -26.64 10.88 11.22
N LEU A 563 -25.29 10.89 11.31
CA LEU A 563 -24.50 9.71 11.66
C LEU A 563 -24.91 9.11 13.01
N ARG A 564 -25.20 9.94 14.01
CA ARG A 564 -25.75 9.48 15.29
C ARG A 564 -27.22 9.08 15.17
N ASP A 565 -28.07 10.01 14.70
CA ASP A 565 -29.53 9.89 14.80
C ASP A 565 -30.09 8.76 13.91
N VAL A 566 -29.53 8.58 12.73
CA VAL A 566 -30.02 7.63 11.71
C VAL A 566 -29.18 6.37 11.64
N TYR A 567 -27.85 6.51 11.76
CA TYR A 567 -26.93 5.38 11.58
C TYR A 567 -26.42 4.81 12.90
N GLY A 568 -26.70 5.45 14.05
CA GLY A 568 -26.42 4.93 15.39
C GLY A 568 -24.93 4.96 15.78
N TYR A 569 -24.11 5.79 15.15
CA TYR A 569 -22.70 5.93 15.51
C TYR A 569 -22.53 6.64 16.85
N THR A 570 -21.54 6.19 17.63
CA THR A 570 -20.97 6.96 18.75
C THR A 570 -19.87 7.86 18.21
N ILE A 571 -19.83 9.13 18.60
CA ILE A 571 -18.92 10.11 18.02
C ILE A 571 -18.18 10.89 19.11
N LEU A 572 -16.86 10.91 19.02
CA LEU A 572 -16.01 11.82 19.78
C LEU A 572 -15.42 12.84 18.81
N VAL A 573 -15.70 14.12 19.01
CA VAL A 573 -15.29 15.17 18.07
C VAL A 573 -14.45 16.24 18.74
N ILE A 574 -13.36 16.66 18.09
CA ILE A 574 -12.64 17.90 18.41
C ILE A 574 -13.10 18.95 17.43
N GLU A 575 -13.57 20.10 17.93
CA GLU A 575 -13.96 21.23 17.10
C GLU A 575 -13.59 22.56 17.76
N HIS A 576 -13.26 23.54 16.91
CA HIS A 576 -12.97 24.91 17.34
C HIS A 576 -14.11 25.89 17.06
N LYS A 577 -15.00 25.56 16.11
CA LYS A 577 -16.16 26.38 15.79
C LYS A 577 -17.28 26.13 16.82
N LEU A 578 -17.42 27.02 17.78
CA LEU A 578 -18.38 26.86 18.87
C LEU A 578 -19.83 26.68 18.39
N ASN A 579 -20.24 27.31 17.28
CA ASN A 579 -21.55 27.10 16.68
C ASN A 579 -21.79 25.66 16.23
N VAL A 580 -20.74 24.98 15.68
CA VAL A 580 -20.81 23.57 15.31
C VAL A 580 -20.96 22.73 16.58
N VAL A 581 -20.11 22.96 17.58
CA VAL A 581 -20.18 22.27 18.90
C VAL A 581 -21.57 22.38 19.50
N LYS A 582 -22.13 23.61 19.58
CA LYS A 582 -23.48 23.84 20.11
C LYS A 582 -24.57 23.05 19.38
N THR A 583 -24.42 22.90 18.05
CA THR A 583 -25.43 22.25 17.21
C THR A 583 -25.43 20.73 17.32
N ILE A 584 -24.24 20.11 17.43
CA ILE A 584 -24.13 18.64 17.34
C ILE A 584 -24.03 17.93 18.68
N SER A 585 -23.49 18.60 19.72
CA SER A 585 -23.06 17.93 20.95
C SER A 585 -24.20 17.59 21.89
N ASP A 586 -24.19 16.38 22.41
CA ASP A 586 -25.01 15.99 23.55
C ASP A 586 -24.35 16.43 24.86
N ARG A 587 -22.99 16.34 24.87
CA ARG A 587 -22.17 16.74 26.01
C ARG A 587 -20.85 17.32 25.50
N VAL A 588 -20.26 18.22 26.25
CA VAL A 588 -19.01 18.91 25.94
C VAL A 588 -18.05 18.73 27.11
N ILE A 589 -16.80 18.48 26.80
CA ILE A 589 -15.68 18.49 27.75
C ILE A 589 -14.71 19.60 27.36
N ALA A 590 -14.36 20.47 28.27
CA ALA A 590 -13.34 21.49 28.11
C ALA A 590 -12.03 21.03 28.73
N LEU A 591 -10.93 21.09 27.93
CA LEU A 591 -9.56 20.77 28.37
C LEU A 591 -8.70 22.02 28.38
N ASP A 592 -7.80 22.11 29.38
CA ASP A 592 -6.69 23.03 29.37
C ASP A 592 -5.47 22.40 30.08
N TYR A 593 -4.28 22.64 29.55
CA TYR A 593 -3.02 22.04 30.02
C TYR A 593 -3.10 20.54 30.34
N GLY A 594 -3.81 19.78 29.51
CA GLY A 594 -3.98 18.32 29.64
C GLY A 594 -4.97 17.87 30.73
N ARG A 595 -5.66 18.78 31.39
CA ARG A 595 -6.67 18.52 32.46
C ARG A 595 -8.06 18.86 32.01
N LYS A 596 -9.06 18.18 32.58
CA LYS A 596 -10.45 18.48 32.39
C LYS A 596 -10.84 19.69 33.27
N LEU A 597 -11.31 20.79 32.66
CA LEU A 597 -11.81 21.98 33.34
C LEU A 597 -13.28 21.87 33.70
N ALA A 598 -14.10 21.47 32.73
CA ALA A 598 -15.54 21.37 32.86
C ALA A 598 -16.10 20.27 31.97
N GLU A 599 -17.25 19.74 32.35
CA GLU A 599 -17.99 18.73 31.58
C GLU A 599 -19.48 18.94 31.84
N GLY A 600 -20.31 18.98 30.79
CA GLY A 600 -21.74 19.21 30.88
C GLY A 600 -22.37 19.47 29.52
N ASN A 601 -23.54 20.08 29.48
CA ASN A 601 -24.12 20.59 28.24
C ASN A 601 -23.32 21.80 27.71
N TYR A 602 -23.54 22.18 26.47
CA TYR A 602 -22.78 23.27 25.83
C TYR A 602 -22.86 24.58 26.62
N ASP A 603 -24.07 24.98 27.05
CA ASP A 603 -24.28 26.28 27.70
C ASP A 603 -23.64 26.28 29.11
N GLU A 604 -23.64 25.16 29.85
CA GLU A 604 -22.94 25.02 31.14
C GLU A 604 -21.41 25.15 30.96
N VAL A 605 -20.83 24.47 29.97
CA VAL A 605 -19.39 24.49 29.76
C VAL A 605 -18.93 25.82 29.18
N ALA A 606 -19.69 26.43 28.26
CA ALA A 606 -19.35 27.71 27.63
C ALA A 606 -19.37 28.89 28.64
N ASN A 607 -20.22 28.82 29.67
CA ASN A 607 -20.31 29.84 30.70
C ASN A 607 -19.45 29.55 31.95
N HIS A 608 -18.69 28.43 31.94
CA HIS A 608 -17.85 28.07 33.08
C HIS A 608 -16.67 29.05 33.23
N PRO A 609 -16.44 29.66 34.41
CA PRO A 609 -15.44 30.71 34.59
C PRO A 609 -14.03 30.31 34.14
N GLN A 610 -13.58 29.09 34.47
CA GLN A 610 -12.26 28.59 34.09
C GLN A 610 -12.15 28.37 32.58
N VAL A 611 -13.23 27.99 31.90
CA VAL A 611 -13.25 27.81 30.43
C VAL A 611 -13.14 29.17 29.75
N ILE A 612 -13.87 30.17 30.22
CA ILE A 612 -13.78 31.54 29.71
C ILE A 612 -12.36 32.09 29.90
N GLU A 613 -11.76 31.88 31.09
CA GLU A 613 -10.39 32.30 31.39
C GLU A 613 -9.36 31.62 30.47
N ALA A 614 -9.53 30.34 30.20
CA ALA A 614 -8.65 29.58 29.30
C ALA A 614 -8.66 30.08 27.85
N TYR A 615 -9.80 30.59 27.36
CA TYR A 615 -9.96 31.13 26.01
C TYR A 615 -9.60 32.61 25.87
N LEU A 616 -9.93 33.44 26.89
CA LEU A 616 -9.73 34.89 26.83
C LEU A 616 -8.45 35.36 27.53
N GLY A 617 -7.79 34.48 28.28
CA GLY A 617 -6.66 34.81 29.15
C GLY A 617 -7.09 35.44 30.46
N ARG A 618 -6.21 35.39 31.47
CA ARG A 618 -6.45 36.07 32.76
C ARG A 618 -6.59 37.58 32.54
N LYS A 619 -7.68 38.17 33.01
CA LYS A 619 -7.70 39.63 33.21
C LYS A 619 -6.51 39.99 34.11
N LYS A 620 -5.52 40.70 33.58
CA LYS A 620 -4.54 41.37 34.41
C LYS A 620 -5.31 42.40 35.28
N ASN A 621 -5.48 42.09 36.59
CA ASN A 621 -5.83 43.10 37.57
C ASN A 621 -4.69 44.09 37.72
#